data_4441e18e63c77912d7259aace4fd0274
#
_entry.id   4441e18e63c77912d7259aace4fd0274
#
_cell.length_a   1.000
_cell.length_b   1.000
_cell.length_c   1.000
_cell.angle_alpha   90.00
_cell.angle_beta   90.00
_cell.angle_gamma   90.00
#
_symmetry.space_group_name_H-M   'P 1'
#
loop_
_entity.id
_entity.type
_entity.pdbx_description
1 polymer ?
#
loop_
_entity_poly.entity_id
_entity_poly.type
_entity_poly.pdbx_seq_one_letter_code
_entity_poly.pdbx_strand_id
1 'polypeptide(L)'
;MKKLSILLITLCTFMLCIMYSQEISAFVVKHISKDEKIASSLENNSYAGNTSYDYVKLTNDFSPKSKKDIINIYYTVLNSGMESFTFYCPTDYKDCIDDVDYLSNQQLLLSNINNFVPVYNSFQNIETEFDSTGKVTISIKHNYTEKEINELNIVIENVIKENIQDNMKTEDKIKTIHDYIINNTKYDINRSDNKVNNYHSDSAYGALIEHYAICGGYADSMKLFLDRLNIPNYKISSENHIWNLVNVDNNWYHLDLTWDDPVTSNGTDVLEYDYFLITTTELEELESDQHNFDIKIYKEAS
;
A
#
# COMPACT_ATOMS: atom_id res chain seq x y z
N MET A 1 -68.38 17.44 1.22
CA MET A 1 -67.85 16.98 -0.10
C MET A 1 -66.45 17.52 -0.42
N LYS A 2 -66.18 18.85 -0.42
CA LYS A 2 -64.84 19.38 -0.77
C LYS A 2 -63.67 18.84 0.06
N LYS A 3 -63.81 18.65 1.40
CA LYS A 3 -62.76 18.11 2.27
C LYS A 3 -62.44 16.63 1.97
N LEU A 4 -63.43 15.83 1.61
CA LEU A 4 -63.27 14.42 1.27
C LEU A 4 -62.56 14.26 -0.09
N SER A 5 -62.86 15.12 -1.08
CA SER A 5 -62.19 15.14 -2.38
C SER A 5 -60.73 15.52 -2.24
N ILE A 6 -60.37 16.48 -1.38
CA ILE A 6 -58.97 16.87 -1.13
C ILE A 6 -58.22 15.72 -0.50
N LEU A 7 -58.79 15.04 0.50
CA LEU A 7 -58.16 13.88 1.16
C LEU A 7 -57.90 12.73 0.17
N LEU A 8 -58.85 12.47 -0.74
CA LEU A 8 -58.69 11.42 -1.75
C LEU A 8 -57.57 11.75 -2.76
N ILE A 9 -57.49 13.01 -3.20
CA ILE A 9 -56.44 13.47 -4.12
C ILE A 9 -55.07 13.37 -3.47
N THR A 10 -54.93 13.76 -2.19
CA THR A 10 -53.62 13.64 -1.49
C THR A 10 -53.22 12.18 -1.26
N LEU A 11 -54.18 11.28 -1.01
CA LEU A 11 -53.92 9.84 -0.87
C LEU A 11 -53.49 9.20 -2.21
N CYS A 12 -54.16 9.58 -3.31
CA CYS A 12 -53.75 9.12 -4.65
C CYS A 12 -52.38 9.63 -5.08
N THR A 13 -52.04 10.90 -4.82
CA THR A 13 -50.72 11.45 -5.14
C THR A 13 -49.65 10.77 -4.29
N PHE A 14 -49.87 10.49 -3.02
CA PHE A 14 -48.92 9.77 -2.16
C PHE A 14 -48.73 8.31 -2.63
N MET A 15 -49.79 7.60 -3.02
CA MET A 15 -49.64 6.26 -3.60
C MET A 15 -48.88 6.26 -4.93
N LEU A 16 -49.13 7.23 -5.81
CA LEU A 16 -48.39 7.38 -7.05
C LEU A 16 -46.92 7.66 -6.79
N CYS A 17 -46.58 8.51 -5.81
CA CYS A 17 -45.20 8.76 -5.41
C CYS A 17 -44.49 7.49 -4.88
N ILE A 18 -45.19 6.62 -4.14
CA ILE A 18 -44.64 5.33 -3.69
C ILE A 18 -44.46 4.37 -4.86
N MET A 19 -45.45 4.23 -5.74
CA MET A 19 -45.40 3.33 -6.89
C MET A 19 -44.31 3.70 -7.89
N TYR A 20 -44.03 4.99 -8.07
CA TYR A 20 -43.02 5.50 -9.00
C TYR A 20 -41.75 6.01 -8.29
N SER A 21 -41.56 5.67 -7.02
CA SER A 21 -40.42 6.18 -6.23
C SER A 21 -39.07 5.85 -6.85
N GLN A 22 -38.90 4.67 -7.43
CA GLN A 22 -37.67 4.27 -8.11
C GLN A 22 -37.47 5.04 -9.43
N GLU A 23 -38.51 5.25 -10.22
CA GLU A 23 -38.45 6.01 -11.47
C GLU A 23 -38.29 7.51 -11.22
N ILE A 24 -38.92 8.05 -10.17
CA ILE A 24 -38.77 9.44 -9.76
C ILE A 24 -37.36 9.66 -9.22
N SER A 25 -36.83 8.75 -8.40
CA SER A 25 -35.44 8.85 -7.92
C SER A 25 -34.45 8.76 -9.06
N ALA A 26 -34.62 7.84 -10.01
CA ALA A 26 -33.78 7.74 -11.21
C ALA A 26 -33.85 8.99 -12.10
N PHE A 27 -35.09 9.57 -12.25
CA PHE A 27 -35.28 10.81 -13.01
C PHE A 27 -34.64 12.02 -12.31
N VAL A 28 -34.78 12.14 -10.98
CA VAL A 28 -34.18 13.20 -10.17
C VAL A 28 -32.66 13.09 -10.20
N VAL A 29 -32.10 11.91 -9.99
CA VAL A 29 -30.66 11.64 -10.09
C VAL A 29 -30.15 12.00 -11.49
N LYS A 30 -30.84 11.59 -12.55
CA LYS A 30 -30.46 11.88 -13.94
C LYS A 30 -30.50 13.37 -14.31
N HIS A 31 -31.34 14.19 -13.66
CA HIS A 31 -31.52 15.61 -13.99
C HIS A 31 -30.83 16.58 -13.01
N ILE A 32 -30.61 16.15 -11.76
CA ILE A 32 -29.82 16.93 -10.77
C ILE A 32 -28.32 16.69 -10.95
N SER A 33 -27.91 15.50 -11.37
CA SER A 33 -26.49 15.21 -11.67
C SER A 33 -26.04 15.71 -13.05
N LYS A 34 -26.41 16.95 -13.39
CA LYS A 34 -25.85 17.64 -14.56
C LYS A 34 -24.47 18.27 -14.29
N ASP A 35 -23.99 18.18 -13.06
CA ASP A 35 -22.58 18.44 -12.79
C ASP A 35 -21.77 17.31 -13.41
N GLU A 36 -20.85 17.69 -14.29
CA GLU A 36 -19.90 16.74 -14.87
C GLU A 36 -19.27 15.96 -13.72
N LYS A 37 -19.40 14.62 -13.76
CA LYS A 37 -18.77 13.72 -12.79
C LYS A 37 -17.27 13.71 -13.09
N ILE A 38 -16.56 14.65 -12.49
CA ILE A 38 -15.13 14.82 -12.69
C ILE A 38 -14.41 14.25 -11.49
N ALA A 39 -13.44 13.36 -11.74
CA ALA A 39 -12.53 12.88 -10.70
C ALA A 39 -11.77 14.08 -10.09
N SER A 40 -11.33 13.93 -8.85
CA SER A 40 -10.38 14.88 -8.23
C SER A 40 -9.14 15.03 -9.11
N SER A 41 -8.51 16.20 -9.09
CA SER A 41 -7.19 16.35 -9.69
C SER A 41 -6.17 15.55 -8.90
N LEU A 42 -5.33 14.78 -9.59
CA LEU A 42 -4.22 14.07 -8.95
C LEU A 42 -3.04 15.04 -8.80
N GLU A 43 -2.54 15.17 -7.58
CA GLU A 43 -1.34 15.93 -7.25
C GLU A 43 -0.32 15.01 -6.59
N ASN A 44 0.89 14.95 -7.17
CA ASN A 44 1.97 14.14 -6.63
C ASN A 44 2.75 14.94 -5.57
N ASN A 45 3.02 14.33 -4.44
CA ASN A 45 4.02 14.86 -3.50
C ASN A 45 5.45 14.58 -3.99
N SER A 46 6.45 15.05 -3.23
CA SER A 46 7.88 14.89 -3.57
C SER A 46 8.39 13.45 -3.48
N TYR A 47 7.62 12.54 -2.90
CA TYR A 47 7.97 11.13 -2.72
C TYR A 47 7.32 10.21 -3.74
N ALA A 48 6.43 10.73 -4.59
CA ALA A 48 5.74 9.94 -5.59
C ALA A 48 6.73 9.27 -6.56
N GLY A 49 6.61 7.94 -6.69
CA GLY A 49 7.38 7.16 -7.65
C GLY A 49 6.83 7.28 -9.07
N ASN A 50 7.64 6.90 -10.05
CA ASN A 50 7.28 6.88 -11.47
C ASN A 50 7.28 5.45 -12.06
N THR A 51 7.38 4.43 -11.20
CA THR A 51 7.50 3.03 -11.60
C THR A 51 6.12 2.38 -11.73
N SER A 52 5.96 1.58 -12.77
CA SER A 52 4.85 0.64 -12.93
C SER A 52 5.40 -0.77 -12.89
N TYR A 53 4.65 -1.66 -12.26
CA TYR A 53 4.98 -3.08 -12.12
C TYR A 53 3.92 -3.92 -12.85
N ASP A 54 4.13 -5.23 -12.97
CA ASP A 54 3.17 -6.10 -13.63
C ASP A 54 1.81 -6.13 -12.92
N TYR A 55 1.83 -6.13 -11.59
CA TYR A 55 0.61 -6.15 -10.78
C TYR A 55 -0.08 -4.79 -10.69
N VAL A 56 0.62 -3.68 -10.64
CA VAL A 56 0.08 -2.33 -10.49
C VAL A 56 0.70 -1.36 -11.50
N LYS A 57 -0.11 -0.48 -12.10
CA LYS A 57 0.37 0.49 -13.07
C LYS A 57 -0.16 1.88 -12.74
N LEU A 58 0.69 2.89 -12.91
CA LEU A 58 0.26 4.29 -12.85
C LEU A 58 -0.73 4.57 -13.97
N THR A 59 -1.79 5.32 -13.67
CA THR A 59 -2.84 5.68 -14.63
C THR A 59 -3.20 7.17 -14.54
N ASN A 60 -3.59 7.74 -15.68
CA ASN A 60 -4.23 9.05 -15.77
C ASN A 60 -5.73 8.92 -16.09
N ASP A 61 -6.24 7.70 -16.30
CA ASP A 61 -7.66 7.41 -16.51
C ASP A 61 -8.28 6.96 -15.18
N PHE A 62 -9.12 7.82 -14.61
CA PHE A 62 -9.86 7.58 -13.38
C PHE A 62 -11.31 7.17 -13.64
N SER A 63 -11.60 6.68 -14.86
CA SER A 63 -12.86 6.10 -15.26
C SER A 63 -12.68 4.59 -15.49
N PRO A 64 -12.76 3.75 -14.43
CA PRO A 64 -12.39 2.34 -14.52
C PRO A 64 -13.36 1.55 -15.43
N LYS A 65 -12.82 0.55 -16.12
CA LYS A 65 -13.57 -0.37 -17.01
C LYS A 65 -13.42 -1.84 -16.57
N SER A 66 -12.58 -2.07 -15.56
CA SER A 66 -12.26 -3.40 -15.01
C SER A 66 -11.77 -3.30 -13.57
N LYS A 67 -11.76 -4.44 -12.85
CA LYS A 67 -11.10 -4.59 -11.53
C LYS A 67 -9.64 -4.13 -11.56
N LYS A 68 -8.96 -4.40 -12.67
CA LYS A 68 -7.56 -4.01 -12.85
C LYS A 68 -7.39 -2.49 -12.88
N ASP A 69 -8.32 -1.77 -13.50
CA ASP A 69 -8.28 -0.31 -13.52
C ASP A 69 -8.53 0.26 -12.13
N ILE A 70 -9.43 -0.34 -11.33
CA ILE A 70 -9.66 0.04 -9.93
C ILE A 70 -8.36 -0.15 -9.12
N ILE A 71 -7.69 -1.29 -9.23
CA ILE A 71 -6.39 -1.54 -8.59
C ILE A 71 -5.36 -0.48 -9.00
N ASN A 72 -5.28 -0.15 -10.29
CA ASN A 72 -4.36 0.86 -10.79
C ASN A 72 -4.70 2.28 -10.29
N ILE A 73 -5.98 2.61 -10.13
CA ILE A 73 -6.43 3.87 -9.51
C ILE A 73 -5.97 3.93 -8.06
N TYR A 74 -6.22 2.88 -7.27
CA TYR A 74 -5.76 2.82 -5.87
C TYR A 74 -4.25 2.94 -5.77
N TYR A 75 -3.50 2.21 -6.58
CA TYR A 75 -2.05 2.32 -6.63
C TYR A 75 -1.59 3.75 -6.98
N THR A 76 -2.19 4.36 -7.99
CA THR A 76 -1.83 5.72 -8.42
C THR A 76 -2.10 6.75 -7.32
N VAL A 77 -3.25 6.66 -6.67
CA VAL A 77 -3.64 7.57 -5.58
C VAL A 77 -2.71 7.40 -4.38
N LEU A 78 -2.44 6.18 -3.96
CA LEU A 78 -1.48 5.91 -2.88
C LEU A 78 -0.08 6.41 -3.25
N ASN A 79 0.40 6.07 -4.46
CA ASN A 79 1.71 6.50 -4.93
C ASN A 79 1.88 8.03 -4.96
N SER A 80 0.79 8.77 -5.21
CA SER A 80 0.82 10.25 -5.23
C SER A 80 0.99 10.88 -3.85
N GLY A 81 0.65 10.16 -2.78
CA GLY A 81 0.67 10.65 -1.40
C GLY A 81 -0.49 11.58 -1.05
N MET A 82 -1.61 11.49 -1.77
CA MET A 82 -2.83 12.24 -1.44
C MET A 82 -3.52 11.66 -0.20
N GLU A 83 -4.09 12.53 0.64
CA GLU A 83 -4.90 12.12 1.79
C GLU A 83 -6.35 11.76 1.40
N SER A 84 -6.83 12.25 0.26
CA SER A 84 -8.17 11.94 -0.24
C SER A 84 -8.24 12.08 -1.75
N PHE A 85 -8.98 11.18 -2.41
CA PHE A 85 -9.23 11.21 -3.84
C PHE A 85 -10.64 10.74 -4.17
N THR A 86 -11.30 11.40 -5.13
CA THR A 86 -12.64 11.02 -5.61
C THR A 86 -12.58 10.67 -7.09
N PHE A 87 -13.18 9.52 -7.45
CA PHE A 87 -13.44 9.14 -8.82
C PHE A 87 -14.89 8.65 -8.98
N TYR A 88 -15.29 8.31 -10.21
CA TYR A 88 -16.65 7.87 -10.48
C TYR A 88 -16.67 6.57 -11.28
N CYS A 89 -17.48 5.64 -10.83
CA CYS A 89 -17.85 4.45 -11.58
C CYS A 89 -18.66 4.84 -12.81
N PRO A 90 -18.20 4.51 -14.03
CA PRO A 90 -18.96 4.81 -15.24
C PRO A 90 -20.18 3.89 -15.40
N THR A 91 -21.22 4.37 -16.09
CA THR A 91 -22.50 3.65 -16.22
C THR A 91 -22.42 2.38 -17.09
N ASP A 92 -21.41 2.27 -17.91
CA ASP A 92 -21.14 1.11 -18.77
C ASP A 92 -20.36 -0.02 -18.06
N TYR A 93 -19.72 0.28 -16.91
CA TYR A 93 -19.14 -0.74 -16.03
C TYR A 93 -20.11 -1.05 -14.88
N LYS A 94 -21.03 -1.98 -15.07
CA LYS A 94 -22.14 -2.25 -14.14
C LYS A 94 -21.70 -2.76 -12.78
N ASP A 95 -20.64 -3.57 -12.75
CA ASP A 95 -20.12 -4.21 -11.52
C ASP A 95 -19.09 -3.33 -10.79
N CYS A 96 -18.91 -2.08 -11.24
CA CYS A 96 -17.84 -1.22 -10.72
C CYS A 96 -17.93 -0.98 -9.20
N ILE A 97 -19.12 -0.66 -8.68
CA ILE A 97 -19.30 -0.44 -7.24
C ILE A 97 -19.09 -1.74 -6.45
N ASP A 98 -19.58 -2.87 -6.96
CA ASP A 98 -19.38 -4.17 -6.30
C ASP A 98 -17.89 -4.54 -6.26
N ASP A 99 -17.13 -4.22 -7.31
CA ASP A 99 -15.70 -4.44 -7.37
C ASP A 99 -14.90 -3.47 -6.48
N VAL A 100 -15.36 -2.23 -6.31
CA VAL A 100 -14.81 -1.28 -5.35
C VAL A 100 -15.08 -1.76 -3.92
N ASP A 101 -16.31 -2.17 -3.62
CA ASP A 101 -16.69 -2.71 -2.31
C ASP A 101 -15.85 -3.96 -1.98
N TYR A 102 -15.73 -4.88 -2.92
CA TYR A 102 -14.88 -6.06 -2.76
C TYR A 102 -13.42 -5.68 -2.43
N LEU A 103 -12.79 -4.80 -3.23
CA LEU A 103 -11.40 -4.39 -3.01
C LEU A 103 -11.22 -3.70 -1.65
N SER A 104 -12.11 -2.78 -1.30
CA SER A 104 -12.02 -1.99 -0.06
C SER A 104 -12.16 -2.84 1.21
N ASN A 105 -12.88 -3.96 1.13
CA ASN A 105 -13.05 -4.90 2.24
C ASN A 105 -11.98 -6.01 2.29
N GLN A 106 -11.07 -6.07 1.32
CA GLN A 106 -9.98 -7.06 1.27
C GLN A 106 -8.66 -6.46 1.76
N GLN A 107 -8.43 -6.49 3.07
CA GLN A 107 -7.23 -5.93 3.69
C GLN A 107 -5.93 -6.46 3.05
N LEU A 108 -5.88 -7.74 2.71
CA LEU A 108 -4.70 -8.35 2.07
C LEU A 108 -4.44 -7.75 0.67
N LEU A 109 -5.49 -7.51 -0.13
CA LEU A 109 -5.32 -6.90 -1.46
C LEU A 109 -4.82 -5.45 -1.35
N LEU A 110 -5.36 -4.67 -0.41
CA LEU A 110 -4.90 -3.31 -0.14
C LEU A 110 -3.44 -3.29 0.33
N SER A 111 -3.07 -4.22 1.23
CA SER A 111 -1.69 -4.38 1.69
C SER A 111 -0.74 -4.78 0.55
N ASN A 112 -1.18 -5.67 -0.35
CA ASN A 112 -0.39 -6.02 -1.53
C ASN A 112 -0.17 -4.83 -2.47
N ILE A 113 -1.18 -3.96 -2.68
CA ILE A 113 -0.99 -2.72 -3.45
C ILE A 113 0.03 -1.81 -2.74
N ASN A 114 -0.06 -1.69 -1.41
CA ASN A 114 0.83 -0.87 -0.59
C ASN A 114 2.31 -1.31 -0.67
N ASN A 115 2.59 -2.57 -0.96
CA ASN A 115 3.96 -3.07 -1.09
C ASN A 115 4.73 -2.46 -2.27
N PHE A 116 4.02 -1.97 -3.28
CA PHE A 116 4.59 -1.29 -4.45
C PHE A 116 4.68 0.24 -4.28
N VAL A 117 4.07 0.80 -3.23
CA VAL A 117 4.02 2.24 -2.97
C VAL A 117 5.34 2.70 -2.33
N PRO A 118 5.83 3.92 -2.61
CA PRO A 118 6.93 4.52 -1.85
C PRO A 118 6.64 4.53 -0.35
N VAL A 119 7.62 4.22 0.47
CA VAL A 119 7.43 4.01 1.92
C VAL A 119 6.75 5.21 2.58
N TYR A 120 7.17 6.44 2.27
CA TYR A 120 6.59 7.65 2.86
C TYR A 120 5.13 7.93 2.44
N ASN A 121 4.67 7.30 1.36
CA ASN A 121 3.28 7.36 0.88
C ASN A 121 2.45 6.13 1.29
N SER A 122 3.05 5.18 2.02
CA SER A 122 2.33 4.01 2.52
C SER A 122 1.22 4.40 3.51
N PHE A 123 0.12 3.67 3.50
CA PHE A 123 -1.00 3.96 4.39
C PHE A 123 -0.89 3.20 5.72
N GLN A 124 -1.32 3.84 6.79
CA GLN A 124 -1.67 3.23 8.07
C GLN A 124 -3.12 2.73 8.05
N ASN A 125 -4.02 3.56 7.49
CA ASN A 125 -5.42 3.23 7.29
C ASN A 125 -5.90 3.79 5.95
N ILE A 126 -6.80 3.05 5.29
CA ILE A 126 -7.47 3.46 4.07
C ILE A 126 -8.95 3.16 4.20
N GLU A 127 -9.77 4.16 3.92
CA GLU A 127 -11.23 4.07 3.95
C GLU A 127 -11.78 4.41 2.58
N THR A 128 -12.80 3.66 2.16
CA THR A 128 -13.47 3.89 0.88
C THR A 128 -14.95 4.06 1.12
N GLU A 129 -15.48 5.21 0.71
CA GLU A 129 -16.91 5.50 0.70
C GLU A 129 -17.42 5.54 -0.73
N PHE A 130 -18.61 5.02 -0.97
CA PHE A 130 -19.25 5.06 -2.27
C PHE A 130 -20.77 5.21 -2.15
N ASP A 131 -21.41 5.73 -3.19
CA ASP A 131 -22.84 5.96 -3.21
C ASP A 131 -23.50 5.42 -4.49
N SER A 132 -24.84 5.45 -4.51
CA SER A 132 -25.67 4.96 -5.64
C SER A 132 -25.51 5.80 -6.92
N THR A 133 -24.84 6.95 -6.88
CA THR A 133 -24.54 7.76 -8.07
C THR A 133 -23.27 7.30 -8.76
N GLY A 134 -22.55 6.34 -8.16
CA GLY A 134 -21.26 5.85 -8.62
C GLY A 134 -20.07 6.66 -8.13
N LYS A 135 -20.27 7.63 -7.22
CA LYS A 135 -19.18 8.37 -6.61
C LYS A 135 -18.42 7.45 -5.65
N VAL A 136 -17.09 7.44 -5.76
CA VAL A 136 -16.17 6.71 -4.87
C VAL A 136 -15.17 7.71 -4.31
N THR A 137 -15.01 7.73 -2.99
CA THR A 137 -14.03 8.57 -2.29
C THR A 137 -13.10 7.69 -1.47
N ILE A 138 -11.80 7.77 -1.74
CA ILE A 138 -10.74 7.12 -0.98
C ILE A 138 -10.19 8.14 0.01
N SER A 139 -10.12 7.78 1.29
CA SER A 139 -9.51 8.58 2.35
C SER A 139 -8.33 7.81 2.94
N ILE A 140 -7.16 8.44 3.04
CA ILE A 140 -5.90 7.79 3.38
C ILE A 140 -5.28 8.48 4.59
N LYS A 141 -4.92 7.69 5.59
CA LYS A 141 -4.04 8.08 6.68
C LYS A 141 -2.68 7.45 6.45
N HIS A 142 -1.67 8.28 6.21
CA HIS A 142 -0.30 7.81 5.98
C HIS A 142 0.39 7.32 7.24
N ASN A 143 1.37 6.44 7.07
CA ASN A 143 2.14 5.83 8.15
C ASN A 143 3.12 6.83 8.80
N TYR A 144 3.64 7.76 8.01
CA TYR A 144 4.71 8.65 8.43
C TYR A 144 4.25 10.09 8.50
N THR A 145 4.62 10.80 9.56
CA THR A 145 4.49 12.25 9.69
C THR A 145 5.66 12.97 9.02
N GLU A 146 5.50 14.24 8.64
CA GLU A 146 6.59 15.06 8.10
C GLU A 146 7.82 15.10 9.03
N LYS A 147 7.61 15.12 10.34
CA LYS A 147 8.71 15.12 11.33
C LYS A 147 9.52 13.83 11.23
N GLU A 148 8.85 12.67 11.22
CA GLU A 148 9.49 11.36 11.11
C GLU A 148 10.23 11.20 9.79
N ILE A 149 9.63 11.66 8.68
CA ILE A 149 10.27 11.66 7.36
C ILE A 149 11.57 12.49 7.36
N ASN A 150 11.54 13.68 7.97
CA ASN A 150 12.72 14.53 8.05
C ASN A 150 13.85 13.88 8.88
N GLU A 151 13.51 13.27 10.03
CA GLU A 151 14.46 12.56 10.87
C GLU A 151 15.05 11.34 10.14
N LEU A 152 14.21 10.55 9.47
CA LEU A 152 14.65 9.41 8.66
C LEU A 152 15.57 9.84 7.52
N ASN A 153 15.23 10.89 6.78
CA ASN A 153 16.07 11.40 5.70
C ASN A 153 17.46 11.79 6.18
N ILE A 154 17.57 12.42 7.36
CA ILE A 154 18.88 12.78 7.95
C ILE A 154 19.71 11.52 8.23
N VAL A 155 19.12 10.49 8.82
CA VAL A 155 19.83 9.22 9.12
C VAL A 155 20.26 8.54 7.82
N ILE A 156 19.35 8.39 6.86
CA ILE A 156 19.61 7.71 5.58
C ILE A 156 20.76 8.40 4.83
N GLU A 157 20.72 9.76 4.72
CA GLU A 157 21.78 10.51 4.05
C GLU A 157 23.14 10.34 4.73
N ASN A 158 23.19 10.39 6.06
CA ASN A 158 24.42 10.21 6.82
C ASN A 158 24.98 8.80 6.62
N VAL A 159 24.16 7.77 6.74
CA VAL A 159 24.57 6.37 6.57
C VAL A 159 25.12 6.13 5.15
N ILE A 160 24.42 6.61 4.13
CA ILE A 160 24.89 6.48 2.74
C ILE A 160 26.23 7.21 2.55
N LYS A 161 26.34 8.45 3.04
CA LYS A 161 27.56 9.25 2.91
C LYS A 161 28.77 8.62 3.61
N GLU A 162 28.54 7.95 4.74
CA GLU A 162 29.62 7.36 5.54
C GLU A 162 30.06 5.99 5.03
N ASN A 163 29.12 5.21 4.47
CA ASN A 163 29.36 3.80 4.19
C ASN A 163 29.36 3.44 2.69
N ILE A 164 28.76 4.26 1.82
CA ILE A 164 28.61 3.94 0.40
C ILE A 164 29.57 4.78 -0.44
N GLN A 165 30.32 4.10 -1.33
CA GLN A 165 31.22 4.72 -2.31
C GLN A 165 30.65 4.53 -3.73
N ASP A 166 30.89 5.49 -4.62
CA ASP A 166 30.37 5.48 -5.99
C ASP A 166 30.80 4.26 -6.79
N ASN A 167 32.01 3.75 -6.56
CA ASN A 167 32.59 2.61 -7.26
C ASN A 167 32.21 1.24 -6.70
N MET A 168 31.40 1.18 -5.63
CA MET A 168 30.89 -0.09 -5.09
C MET A 168 29.91 -0.73 -6.08
N LYS A 169 29.98 -2.07 -6.19
CA LYS A 169 28.99 -2.85 -6.92
C LYS A 169 27.62 -2.76 -6.22
N THR A 170 26.55 -2.98 -6.95
CA THR A 170 25.19 -2.94 -6.41
C THR A 170 25.02 -3.89 -5.22
N GLU A 171 25.49 -5.13 -5.34
CA GLU A 171 25.44 -6.13 -4.27
C GLU A 171 26.19 -5.68 -3.01
N ASP A 172 27.40 -5.09 -3.16
CA ASP A 172 28.18 -4.58 -2.02
C ASP A 172 27.46 -3.41 -1.31
N LYS A 173 26.78 -2.55 -2.08
CA LYS A 173 25.95 -1.47 -1.50
C LYS A 173 24.78 -2.05 -0.69
N ILE A 174 24.07 -3.02 -1.26
CA ILE A 174 22.96 -3.71 -0.59
C ILE A 174 23.45 -4.35 0.69
N LYS A 175 24.58 -5.11 0.62
CA LYS A 175 25.17 -5.76 1.78
C LYS A 175 25.56 -4.77 2.88
N THR A 176 26.16 -3.65 2.52
CA THR A 176 26.57 -2.62 3.48
C THR A 176 25.38 -2.06 4.25
N ILE A 177 24.25 -1.82 3.56
CA ILE A 177 23.02 -1.31 4.18
C ILE A 177 22.32 -2.40 5.00
N HIS A 178 22.26 -3.62 4.50
CA HIS A 178 21.75 -4.78 5.22
C HIS A 178 22.44 -4.93 6.57
N ASP A 179 23.77 -5.00 6.56
CA ASP A 179 24.60 -5.14 7.76
C ASP A 179 24.41 -3.94 8.71
N TYR A 180 24.29 -2.72 8.17
CA TYR A 180 24.02 -1.53 8.98
C TYR A 180 22.68 -1.64 9.71
N ILE A 181 21.61 -2.00 9.01
CA ILE A 181 20.26 -2.06 9.60
C ILE A 181 20.25 -3.13 10.71
N ILE A 182 20.70 -4.35 10.44
CA ILE A 182 20.72 -5.45 11.39
C ILE A 182 21.56 -5.10 12.63
N ASN A 183 22.77 -4.58 12.46
CA ASN A 183 23.64 -4.23 13.58
C ASN A 183 23.14 -3.05 14.42
N ASN A 184 22.18 -2.28 13.95
CA ASN A 184 21.63 -1.11 14.67
C ASN A 184 20.17 -1.27 15.09
N THR A 185 19.54 -2.41 14.81
CA THR A 185 18.14 -2.67 15.11
C THR A 185 18.01 -3.96 15.92
N LYS A 186 17.03 -4.03 16.80
CA LYS A 186 16.68 -5.25 17.55
C LYS A 186 15.29 -5.70 17.20
N TYR A 187 15.09 -7.00 17.03
CA TYR A 187 13.75 -7.51 16.81
C TYR A 187 12.87 -7.27 18.06
N ASP A 188 11.71 -6.63 17.84
CA ASP A 188 10.77 -6.30 18.92
C ASP A 188 9.87 -7.48 19.25
N ILE A 189 10.37 -8.41 20.09
CA ILE A 189 9.65 -9.58 20.57
C ILE A 189 8.35 -9.17 21.29
N ASN A 190 8.38 -8.08 22.07
CA ASN A 190 7.18 -7.63 22.80
C ASN A 190 6.06 -7.21 21.84
N ARG A 191 6.40 -6.56 20.74
CA ARG A 191 5.44 -6.21 19.68
C ARG A 191 4.93 -7.44 18.96
N SER A 192 5.81 -8.36 18.59
CA SER A 192 5.48 -9.60 17.89
C SER A 192 4.60 -10.53 18.72
N ASP A 193 5.06 -10.90 19.91
CA ASP A 193 4.43 -11.94 20.71
C ASP A 193 3.29 -11.42 21.59
N ASN A 194 3.48 -10.26 22.23
CA ASN A 194 2.58 -9.72 23.24
C ASN A 194 1.69 -8.59 22.75
N LYS A 195 1.86 -8.14 21.49
CA LYS A 195 1.15 -6.99 20.88
C LYS A 195 1.30 -5.68 21.67
N VAL A 196 2.43 -5.51 22.37
CA VAL A 196 2.74 -4.30 23.14
C VAL A 196 3.43 -3.29 22.23
N ASN A 197 2.84 -2.10 22.11
CA ASN A 197 3.33 -1.02 21.25
C ASN A 197 4.18 -0.03 22.08
N ASN A 198 5.44 -0.35 22.31
CA ASN A 198 6.38 0.57 22.95
C ASN A 198 7.11 1.45 21.93
N TYR A 199 7.26 0.95 20.71
CA TYR A 199 8.00 1.55 19.61
C TYR A 199 7.18 1.53 18.33
N HIS A 200 7.58 2.28 17.31
CA HIS A 200 7.02 2.21 15.95
C HIS A 200 7.62 1.05 15.14
N SER A 201 7.68 -0.14 15.76
CA SER A 201 8.46 -1.30 15.28
C SER A 201 8.01 -1.83 13.92
N ASP A 202 6.80 -1.49 13.46
CA ASP A 202 6.22 -1.83 12.16
C ASP A 202 6.61 -0.84 11.03
N SER A 203 7.47 0.14 11.32
CA SER A 203 7.90 1.18 10.40
C SER A 203 9.41 1.40 10.41
N ALA A 204 9.96 2.04 9.38
CA ALA A 204 11.36 2.42 9.34
C ALA A 204 11.78 3.36 10.50
N TYR A 205 10.82 4.11 11.07
CA TYR A 205 11.10 4.97 12.21
C TYR A 205 11.50 4.14 13.44
N GLY A 206 10.79 3.07 13.70
CA GLY A 206 11.16 2.12 14.76
C GLY A 206 12.55 1.55 14.56
N ALA A 207 12.86 1.06 13.37
CA ALA A 207 14.15 0.45 13.06
C ALA A 207 15.32 1.45 13.13
N LEU A 208 15.21 2.59 12.44
CA LEU A 208 16.33 3.50 12.21
C LEU A 208 16.50 4.58 13.29
N ILE A 209 15.45 4.91 14.05
CA ILE A 209 15.46 5.96 15.07
C ILE A 209 15.32 5.39 16.49
N GLU A 210 14.39 4.44 16.68
CA GLU A 210 14.14 3.84 17.99
C GLU A 210 14.93 2.54 18.19
N HIS A 211 15.51 1.99 17.13
CA HIS A 211 16.34 0.77 17.11
C HIS A 211 15.58 -0.51 17.49
N TYR A 212 14.26 -0.55 17.22
CA TYR A 212 13.41 -1.71 17.39
C TYR A 212 12.50 -1.91 16.16
N ALA A 213 12.45 -3.12 15.64
CA ALA A 213 11.62 -3.44 14.48
C ALA A 213 10.99 -4.83 14.57
N ILE A 214 9.88 -4.98 13.87
CA ILE A 214 9.37 -6.26 13.35
C ILE A 214 9.57 -6.27 11.82
N CYS A 215 9.14 -7.31 11.12
CA CYS A 215 9.36 -7.46 9.68
C CYS A 215 9.03 -6.21 8.84
N GLY A 216 7.93 -5.50 9.17
CA GLY A 216 7.55 -4.25 8.48
C GLY A 216 8.60 -3.15 8.59
N GLY A 217 9.18 -2.97 9.78
CA GLY A 217 10.20 -1.96 10.02
C GLY A 217 11.52 -2.26 9.30
N TYR A 218 11.96 -3.53 9.26
CA TYR A 218 13.11 -3.95 8.47
C TYR A 218 12.88 -3.74 6.98
N ALA A 219 11.73 -4.20 6.45
CA ALA A 219 11.40 -4.08 5.03
C ALA A 219 11.26 -2.62 4.57
N ASP A 220 10.63 -1.76 5.37
CA ASP A 220 10.51 -0.33 5.07
C ASP A 220 11.88 0.36 5.10
N SER A 221 12.73 0.05 6.09
CA SER A 221 14.08 0.61 6.21
C SER A 221 14.93 0.27 5.01
N MET A 222 14.98 -1.02 4.64
CA MET A 222 15.75 -1.47 3.49
C MET A 222 15.25 -0.80 2.20
N LYS A 223 13.92 -0.75 1.99
CA LYS A 223 13.33 -0.10 0.82
C LYS A 223 13.70 1.37 0.72
N LEU A 224 13.70 2.14 1.82
CA LEU A 224 14.10 3.56 1.81
C LEU A 224 15.55 3.75 1.35
N PHE A 225 16.48 2.91 1.80
CA PHE A 225 17.87 2.96 1.34
C PHE A 225 18.02 2.55 -0.12
N LEU A 226 17.32 1.49 -0.55
CA LEU A 226 17.34 1.04 -1.94
C LEU A 226 16.78 2.10 -2.89
N ASP A 227 15.67 2.73 -2.53
CA ASP A 227 15.08 3.84 -3.30
C ASP A 227 16.04 5.03 -3.41
N ARG A 228 16.74 5.39 -2.31
CA ARG A 228 17.71 6.47 -2.29
C ARG A 228 18.97 6.16 -3.14
N LEU A 229 19.35 4.89 -3.23
CA LEU A 229 20.45 4.40 -4.07
C LEU A 229 20.04 4.14 -5.53
N ASN A 230 18.77 4.37 -5.88
CA ASN A 230 18.16 4.07 -7.19
C ASN A 230 18.29 2.58 -7.57
N ILE A 231 18.19 1.69 -6.61
CA ILE A 231 18.17 0.24 -6.83
C ILE A 231 16.70 -0.18 -6.92
N PRO A 232 16.23 -0.74 -8.06
CA PRO A 232 14.84 -1.11 -8.22
C PRO A 232 14.44 -2.19 -7.22
N ASN A 233 13.34 -1.95 -6.50
CA ASN A 233 12.87 -2.83 -5.46
C ASN A 233 11.38 -2.58 -5.15
N TYR A 234 10.77 -3.53 -4.47
CA TYR A 234 9.49 -3.36 -3.79
C TYR A 234 9.38 -4.35 -2.63
N LYS A 235 8.40 -4.15 -1.75
CA LYS A 235 8.14 -5.10 -0.68
C LYS A 235 7.30 -6.26 -1.20
N ILE A 236 7.53 -7.44 -0.67
CA ILE A 236 6.79 -8.65 -0.94
C ILE A 236 6.25 -9.21 0.36
N SER A 237 5.05 -9.76 0.36
CA SER A 237 4.45 -10.29 1.57
C SER A 237 3.74 -11.63 1.34
N SER A 238 3.76 -12.43 2.39
CA SER A 238 2.88 -13.55 2.61
C SER A 238 1.70 -13.16 3.50
N GLU A 239 0.98 -14.12 4.04
CA GLU A 239 -0.10 -13.87 5.00
C GLU A 239 0.40 -13.24 6.31
N ASN A 240 1.59 -13.63 6.78
CA ASN A 240 2.09 -13.30 8.12
C ASN A 240 3.45 -12.60 8.13
N HIS A 241 4.06 -12.36 6.97
CA HIS A 241 5.42 -11.84 6.88
C HIS A 241 5.57 -10.88 5.70
N ILE A 242 6.57 -9.98 5.79
CA ILE A 242 6.90 -9.01 4.74
C ILE A 242 8.41 -8.81 4.69
N TRP A 243 8.96 -8.78 3.46
CA TRP A 243 10.38 -8.60 3.17
C TRP A 243 10.57 -7.82 1.86
N ASN A 244 11.76 -7.78 1.30
CA ASN A 244 12.07 -7.04 0.08
C ASN A 244 12.32 -7.98 -1.10
N LEU A 245 11.90 -7.56 -2.29
CA LEU A 245 12.36 -8.07 -3.56
C LEU A 245 13.19 -7.00 -4.26
N VAL A 246 14.40 -7.33 -4.68
CA VAL A 246 15.42 -6.38 -5.13
C VAL A 246 15.95 -6.80 -6.49
N ASN A 247 16.09 -5.84 -7.42
CA ASN A 247 16.68 -6.09 -8.73
C ASN A 247 18.18 -5.78 -8.71
N VAL A 248 18.97 -6.80 -9.02
CA VAL A 248 20.42 -6.70 -9.20
C VAL A 248 20.75 -7.22 -10.60
N ASP A 249 21.36 -6.38 -11.43
CA ASP A 249 21.79 -6.73 -12.78
C ASP A 249 20.68 -7.38 -13.65
N ASN A 250 19.44 -6.84 -13.56
CA ASN A 250 18.21 -7.29 -14.21
C ASN A 250 17.66 -8.65 -13.71
N ASN A 251 18.14 -9.17 -12.60
CA ASN A 251 17.56 -10.33 -11.92
C ASN A 251 16.95 -9.90 -10.59
N TRP A 252 15.85 -10.53 -10.23
CA TRP A 252 15.18 -10.26 -8.97
C TRP A 252 15.56 -11.29 -7.92
N TYR A 253 15.80 -10.81 -6.69
CA TYR A 253 16.23 -11.61 -5.55
C TYR A 253 15.44 -11.25 -4.31
N HIS A 254 15.16 -12.22 -3.48
CA HIS A 254 14.62 -12.01 -2.14
C HIS A 254 15.71 -11.52 -1.20
N LEU A 255 15.33 -10.61 -0.30
CA LEU A 255 16.20 -10.03 0.71
C LEU A 255 15.39 -9.86 1.99
N ASP A 256 15.66 -10.65 3.02
CA ASP A 256 14.92 -10.64 4.27
C ASP A 256 15.81 -10.40 5.48
N LEU A 257 15.89 -9.15 5.89
CA LEU A 257 16.67 -8.72 7.04
C LEU A 257 16.14 -9.27 8.36
N THR A 258 14.83 -9.57 8.43
CA THR A 258 14.24 -10.10 9.67
C THR A 258 14.75 -11.51 9.97
N TRP A 259 14.90 -12.33 8.93
CA TRP A 259 15.38 -13.70 9.06
C TRP A 259 16.91 -13.79 9.09
N ASP A 260 17.60 -12.76 8.60
CA ASP A 260 19.05 -12.60 8.73
C ASP A 260 19.48 -11.95 10.08
N ASP A 261 18.49 -11.56 10.92
CA ASP A 261 18.65 -11.05 12.31
C ASP A 261 17.94 -11.97 13.33
N PRO A 262 18.38 -13.23 13.50
CA PRO A 262 17.68 -14.18 14.34
C PRO A 262 17.78 -13.83 15.83
N VAL A 263 16.65 -13.91 16.52
CA VAL A 263 16.59 -13.76 17.97
C VAL A 263 17.19 -14.97 18.66
N THR A 264 18.35 -14.79 19.27
CA THR A 264 19.02 -15.87 19.99
C THR A 264 18.53 -15.99 21.43
N SER A 265 18.43 -17.22 21.94
CA SER A 265 17.98 -17.51 23.30
C SER A 265 18.88 -16.95 24.41
N ASN A 266 20.12 -16.64 24.11
CA ASN A 266 21.12 -16.10 25.03
C ASN A 266 21.32 -14.57 24.87
N GLY A 267 20.56 -13.93 23.97
CA GLY A 267 20.67 -12.49 23.70
C GLY A 267 21.96 -12.08 22.93
N THR A 268 22.64 -13.04 22.30
CA THR A 268 23.77 -12.74 21.40
C THR A 268 23.20 -12.13 20.12
N ASP A 269 23.75 -11.02 19.72
CA ASP A 269 23.46 -10.37 18.44
C ASP A 269 24.15 -11.17 17.33
N VAL A 270 23.39 -11.62 16.33
CA VAL A 270 23.87 -12.49 15.25
C VAL A 270 23.41 -11.89 13.93
N LEU A 271 24.32 -11.80 12.98
CA LEU A 271 24.03 -11.37 11.61
C LEU A 271 24.28 -12.56 10.70
N GLU A 272 23.24 -13.00 10.02
CA GLU A 272 23.24 -14.10 9.05
C GLU A 272 23.03 -13.59 7.63
N TYR A 273 23.13 -14.49 6.65
CA TYR A 273 22.97 -14.17 5.22
C TYR A 273 22.21 -15.26 4.48
N ASP A 274 21.44 -16.07 5.19
CA ASP A 274 20.70 -17.19 4.61
C ASP A 274 19.57 -16.70 3.70
N TYR A 275 19.11 -15.46 3.93
CA TYR A 275 18.07 -14.79 3.14
C TYR A 275 18.58 -13.55 2.39
N PHE A 276 19.91 -13.44 2.23
CA PHE A 276 20.53 -12.32 1.53
C PHE A 276 20.63 -12.57 0.02
N LEU A 277 19.83 -11.86 -0.77
CA LEU A 277 19.82 -11.91 -2.25
C LEU A 277 19.70 -13.34 -2.82
N ILE A 278 18.77 -14.10 -2.29
CA ILE A 278 18.49 -15.46 -2.76
C ILE A 278 17.40 -15.47 -3.84
N THR A 279 17.47 -16.45 -4.72
CA THR A 279 16.45 -16.69 -5.75
C THR A 279 15.18 -17.28 -5.14
N THR A 280 14.06 -17.23 -5.87
CA THR A 280 12.82 -17.89 -5.46
C THR A 280 13.00 -19.41 -5.25
N THR A 281 13.81 -20.06 -6.10
CA THR A 281 14.11 -21.49 -5.95
C THR A 281 14.86 -21.77 -4.64
N GLU A 282 15.86 -20.96 -4.31
CA GLU A 282 16.60 -21.08 -3.04
C GLU A 282 15.69 -20.79 -1.84
N LEU A 283 14.80 -19.79 -1.94
CA LEU A 283 13.82 -19.49 -0.90
C LEU A 283 12.85 -20.66 -0.64
N GLU A 284 12.38 -21.31 -1.71
CA GLU A 284 11.52 -22.49 -1.63
C GLU A 284 12.23 -23.69 -0.99
N GLU A 285 13.55 -23.85 -1.22
CA GLU A 285 14.37 -24.90 -0.61
C GLU A 285 14.55 -24.73 0.90
N LEU A 286 14.42 -23.51 1.45
CA LEU A 286 14.47 -23.23 2.88
C LEU A 286 13.19 -23.65 3.63
N GLU A 287 12.15 -24.10 2.91
CA GLU A 287 10.88 -24.66 3.44
C GLU A 287 10.19 -23.81 4.54
N SER A 288 10.24 -22.50 4.41
CA SER A 288 9.61 -21.58 5.35
C SER A 288 8.16 -21.28 4.98
N ASP A 289 7.21 -21.70 5.80
CA ASP A 289 5.78 -21.36 5.64
C ASP A 289 5.51 -19.84 5.65
N GLN A 290 6.41 -19.03 6.21
CA GLN A 290 6.25 -17.58 6.28
C GLN A 290 6.57 -16.88 4.96
N HIS A 291 7.24 -17.53 4.01
CA HIS A 291 7.60 -16.98 2.71
C HIS A 291 6.67 -17.40 1.57
N ASN A 292 5.50 -17.95 1.86
CA ASN A 292 4.48 -18.31 0.87
C ASN A 292 3.79 -17.06 0.31
N PHE A 293 4.23 -16.54 -0.81
CA PHE A 293 3.67 -15.37 -1.49
C PHE A 293 2.85 -15.74 -2.74
N ASP A 294 1.98 -14.83 -3.19
CA ASP A 294 1.21 -15.02 -4.43
C ASP A 294 1.99 -14.54 -5.65
N ILE A 295 2.54 -15.48 -6.43
CA ILE A 295 3.30 -15.20 -7.68
C ILE A 295 2.47 -14.44 -8.73
N LYS A 296 1.13 -14.43 -8.65
CA LYS A 296 0.29 -13.63 -9.56
C LYS A 296 0.34 -12.14 -9.24
N ILE A 297 0.69 -11.81 -7.99
CA ILE A 297 0.88 -10.43 -7.52
C ILE A 297 2.34 -10.02 -7.73
N TYR A 298 3.27 -10.88 -7.35
CA TYR A 298 4.72 -10.61 -7.34
C TYR A 298 5.43 -11.34 -8.48
N LYS A 299 5.01 -11.07 -9.71
CA LYS A 299 5.46 -11.79 -10.90
C LYS A 299 6.94 -11.67 -11.20
N GLU A 300 7.55 -10.58 -10.78
CA GLU A 300 8.98 -10.35 -10.95
C GLU A 300 9.83 -11.30 -10.10
N ALA A 301 9.22 -11.98 -9.10
CA ALA A 301 9.85 -13.01 -8.29
C ALA A 301 9.97 -14.37 -9.02
N SER A 302 9.44 -14.50 -10.25
CA SER A 302 9.43 -15.76 -11.01
C SER A 302 10.69 -15.96 -11.86
#